data_96fbf23c83a0ee237048c99701760239
#
_entry.id   96fbf23c83a0ee237048c99701760239
#
_cell.length_a   1.000
_cell.length_b   1.000
_cell.length_c   1.000
_cell.angle_alpha   90.00
_cell.angle_beta   90.00
_cell.angle_gamma   90.00
#
_symmetry.space_group_name_H-M   'P 1'
#
loop_
_entity.id
_entity.type
_entity.pdbx_description
1 polymer ?
#
loop_
_entity_poly.entity_id
_entity_poly.type
_entity_poly.pdbx_seq_one_letter_code
_entity_poly.pdbx_strand_id
1 'polypeptide(L)'
;YLVVVLGGPAMLIGLGGGAASSVSSGESDEDLDFASVQRDNAEMERRCQEVINKCSAQENSFIEFIHDVGAGGLSNAIPELAKDSELGVYIELSKIPNSDKSMSPMEIWSNESQERYVLAIHQDNKKSFEEICKRERCEYAIVGVTTKDKSVKLYDDVNDNYPVDVPLSMLFGDLPITEMRVNSYKRKDFKEDDAEKFDLKSTITKVLQHPTVASKSFLITIGDRTVGGMVARDQFVGPYQVPVSDYSLSLRSFTSNSGEVLSIGEKPTLALSNPAASMRMALAEALTNMAGVVIKGLNNVQVSANWMAASGENEEDLALREGVEALSKISINLEVSIPVGKDSLSMKTKWSDDGNELQVTSPLSGVVTAMAPVDDVRVCATPELNIEEETALFLIKLNDKNRLAGSIFSEVTESKYKDTPDIDS
;
A
#
# COMPACT_ATOMS: atom_id res chain seq x y z
N TYR A 1 2.27 -29.19 11.44
CA TYR A 1 3.05 -28.60 10.36
C TYR A 1 4.41 -28.12 10.90
N LEU A 2 5.41 -28.03 10.03
CA LEU A 2 6.66 -27.33 10.29
C LEU A 2 6.45 -25.84 10.02
N VAL A 3 6.95 -25.00 10.91
CA VAL A 3 7.00 -23.54 10.71
C VAL A 3 8.35 -23.18 10.13
N VAL A 4 8.34 -22.53 8.98
CA VAL A 4 9.54 -22.18 8.20
C VAL A 4 9.62 -20.68 8.03
N VAL A 5 10.78 -20.09 8.25
CA VAL A 5 11.14 -18.76 7.74
C VAL A 5 11.89 -18.97 6.43
N LEU A 6 11.36 -18.43 5.35
CA LEU A 6 11.93 -18.45 4.01
C LEU A 6 12.47 -17.06 3.69
N GLY A 7 13.68 -16.98 3.13
CA GLY A 7 14.29 -15.73 2.70
C GLY A 7 15.50 -15.33 3.55
N GLY A 8 15.82 -14.04 3.52
CA GLY A 8 17.03 -13.49 4.14
C GLY A 8 17.05 -13.56 5.67
N PRO A 9 18.21 -13.31 6.28
CA PRO A 9 18.33 -13.27 7.73
C PRO A 9 17.73 -11.97 8.31
N ALA A 10 17.44 -11.99 9.60
CA ALA A 10 17.22 -10.77 10.36
C ALA A 10 18.49 -9.90 10.32
N MET A 11 18.32 -8.60 10.09
CA MET A 11 19.41 -7.62 10.06
C MET A 11 19.15 -6.56 11.12
N LEU A 12 20.20 -5.97 11.67
CA LEU A 12 20.06 -4.87 12.62
C LEU A 12 19.56 -3.62 11.86
N ILE A 13 18.28 -3.32 12.04
CA ILE A 13 17.61 -2.15 11.47
C ILE A 13 16.85 -1.44 12.58
N GLY A 14 17.03 -0.13 12.70
CA GLY A 14 16.29 0.70 13.64
C GLY A 14 16.26 0.23 15.10
N LEU A 15 15.50 0.90 15.93
CA LEU A 15 15.33 0.59 17.34
C LEU A 15 14.46 -0.66 17.53
N GLY A 16 14.96 -1.62 18.29
CA GLY A 16 14.21 -2.86 18.59
C GLY A 16 13.92 -3.73 17.36
N GLY A 17 14.64 -3.51 16.24
CA GLY A 17 14.41 -4.21 14.97
C GLY A 17 13.33 -3.60 14.09
N GLY A 18 12.69 -2.51 14.53
CA GLY A 18 11.65 -1.80 13.79
C GLY A 18 12.20 -0.93 12.67
N ALA A 19 11.40 -0.70 11.63
CA ALA A 19 11.73 0.20 10.56
C ALA A 19 11.37 1.66 10.91
N ALA A 20 11.98 2.63 10.22
CA ALA A 20 11.68 4.06 10.39
C ALA A 20 10.19 4.38 10.14
N SER A 21 9.51 3.62 9.28
CA SER A 21 8.07 3.77 9.01
C SER A 21 7.16 3.37 10.18
N SER A 22 7.69 2.65 11.16
CA SER A 22 6.95 2.19 12.35
C SER A 22 7.08 3.15 13.53
N VAL A 23 7.90 4.20 13.42
CA VAL A 23 8.09 5.25 14.43
C VAL A 23 7.80 6.62 13.85
N SER A 24 7.34 7.55 14.69
CA SER A 24 7.12 8.94 14.26
C SER A 24 8.46 9.60 13.92
N SER A 25 8.50 10.33 12.82
CA SER A 25 9.71 11.07 12.41
C SER A 25 10.15 12.06 13.48
N GLY A 26 11.44 12.02 13.84
CA GLY A 26 12.04 12.88 14.88
C GLY A 26 11.94 12.33 16.30
N GLU A 27 11.41 11.11 16.49
CA GLU A 27 11.37 10.43 17.79
C GLU A 27 12.49 9.40 17.97
N SER A 28 13.24 9.08 16.89
CA SER A 28 14.39 8.17 16.91
C SER A 28 15.71 8.90 16.66
N ASP A 29 16.81 8.23 16.95
CA ASP A 29 18.16 8.71 16.65
C ASP A 29 18.39 8.69 15.14
N GLU A 30 19.04 9.74 14.61
CA GLU A 30 19.31 9.90 13.16
C GLU A 30 20.10 8.71 12.59
N ASP A 31 21.10 8.21 13.34
CA ASP A 31 21.91 7.05 12.92
C ASP A 31 21.06 5.78 12.82
N LEU A 32 20.07 5.62 13.69
CA LEU A 32 19.11 4.51 13.62
C LEU A 32 18.15 4.63 12.46
N ASP A 33 17.70 5.85 12.12
CA ASP A 33 16.86 6.11 10.96
C ASP A 33 17.59 5.77 9.66
N PHE A 34 18.86 6.12 9.54
CA PHE A 34 19.69 5.71 8.40
C PHE A 34 19.95 4.21 8.32
N ALA A 35 20.02 3.53 9.46
CA ALA A 35 20.21 2.07 9.50
C ALA A 35 18.92 1.29 9.20
N SER A 36 17.76 1.92 9.22
CA SER A 36 16.45 1.25 9.09
C SER A 36 16.05 0.93 7.66
N VAL A 37 16.97 0.40 6.86
CA VAL A 37 16.71 -0.11 5.52
C VAL A 37 15.95 -1.44 5.62
N GLN A 38 14.66 -1.40 5.32
CA GLN A 38 13.80 -2.59 5.38
C GLN A 38 14.06 -3.57 4.23
N ARG A 39 14.39 -3.05 3.05
CA ARG A 39 14.50 -3.82 1.79
C ARG A 39 15.84 -3.58 1.18
N ASP A 40 16.55 -4.66 0.94
CA ASP A 40 17.92 -4.57 0.43
C ASP A 40 18.18 -5.58 -0.70
N ASN A 41 17.55 -6.76 -0.69
CA ASN A 41 17.95 -7.88 -1.53
C ASN A 41 16.85 -8.34 -2.48
N ALA A 42 16.73 -7.65 -3.62
CA ALA A 42 15.76 -8.00 -4.68
C ALA A 42 16.00 -9.42 -5.25
N GLU A 43 17.24 -9.92 -5.24
CA GLU A 43 17.53 -11.29 -5.65
C GLU A 43 16.95 -12.31 -4.67
N MET A 44 17.01 -12.05 -3.36
CA MET A 44 16.40 -12.91 -2.36
C MET A 44 14.89 -12.96 -2.52
N GLU A 45 14.25 -11.81 -2.74
CA GLU A 45 12.81 -11.75 -3.01
C GLU A 45 12.43 -12.62 -4.21
N ARG A 46 13.19 -12.53 -5.31
CA ARG A 46 12.96 -13.36 -6.50
C ARG A 46 13.14 -14.85 -6.19
N ARG A 47 14.14 -15.23 -5.40
CA ARG A 47 14.36 -16.62 -4.99
C ARG A 47 13.20 -17.16 -4.14
N CYS A 48 12.71 -16.35 -3.19
CA CYS A 48 11.53 -16.68 -2.39
C CYS A 48 10.31 -16.92 -3.29
N GLN A 49 10.05 -16.03 -4.23
CA GLN A 49 8.95 -16.16 -5.19
C GLN A 49 9.03 -17.45 -6.01
N GLU A 50 10.23 -17.82 -6.49
CA GLU A 50 10.41 -19.08 -7.23
C GLU A 50 10.14 -20.32 -6.35
N VAL A 51 10.56 -20.32 -5.09
CA VAL A 51 10.25 -21.40 -4.14
C VAL A 51 8.74 -21.50 -3.91
N ILE A 52 8.08 -20.38 -3.63
CA ILE A 52 6.62 -20.33 -3.39
C ILE A 52 5.87 -20.83 -4.64
N ASN A 53 6.22 -20.34 -5.82
CA ASN A 53 5.60 -20.73 -7.07
C ASN A 53 5.75 -22.25 -7.34
N LYS A 54 6.93 -22.80 -7.08
CA LYS A 54 7.18 -24.24 -7.28
C LYS A 54 6.43 -25.10 -6.27
N CYS A 55 6.33 -24.67 -5.03
CA CYS A 55 5.56 -25.38 -4.00
C CYS A 55 4.04 -25.34 -4.31
N SER A 56 3.55 -24.18 -4.75
CA SER A 56 2.11 -23.99 -5.06
C SER A 56 1.70 -24.67 -6.36
N ALA A 57 2.63 -24.89 -7.30
CA ALA A 57 2.36 -25.55 -8.58
C ALA A 57 2.28 -27.09 -8.47
N GLN A 58 2.52 -27.68 -7.29
CA GLN A 58 2.34 -29.11 -7.09
C GLN A 58 0.85 -29.46 -7.09
N GLU A 59 0.51 -30.71 -7.46
CA GLU A 59 -0.88 -31.20 -7.44
C GLU A 59 -1.53 -31.00 -6.05
N ASN A 60 -0.77 -31.25 -5.00
CA ASN A 60 -1.05 -30.84 -3.63
C ASN A 60 0.04 -29.84 -3.21
N SER A 61 -0.34 -28.60 -3.00
CA SER A 61 0.61 -27.56 -2.54
C SER A 61 1.41 -28.06 -1.33
N PHE A 62 2.73 -27.79 -1.30
CA PHE A 62 3.55 -28.08 -0.11
C PHE A 62 3.33 -27.06 1.00
N ILE A 63 2.79 -25.89 0.66
CA ILE A 63 2.49 -24.78 1.57
C ILE A 63 1.01 -24.85 1.92
N GLU A 64 0.73 -25.04 3.20
CA GLU A 64 -0.63 -25.01 3.76
C GLU A 64 -1.06 -23.59 4.12
N PHE A 65 -0.15 -22.83 4.74
CA PHE A 65 -0.34 -21.44 5.12
C PHE A 65 0.91 -20.64 4.81
N ILE A 66 0.74 -19.38 4.46
CA ILE A 66 1.81 -18.43 4.15
C ILE A 66 1.45 -17.05 4.67
N HIS A 67 2.44 -16.34 5.21
CA HIS A 67 2.34 -14.94 5.57
C HIS A 67 3.65 -14.21 5.20
N ASP A 68 3.56 -12.97 4.76
CA ASP A 68 4.75 -12.14 4.56
C ASP A 68 5.27 -11.60 5.89
N VAL A 69 6.52 -11.19 5.92
CA VAL A 69 7.13 -10.52 7.07
C VAL A 69 7.17 -9.02 6.80
N GLY A 70 6.26 -8.30 7.44
CA GLY A 70 6.12 -6.85 7.34
C GLY A 70 6.31 -6.16 8.69
N ALA A 71 5.43 -5.22 9.01
CA ALA A 71 5.43 -4.48 10.28
C ALA A 71 5.34 -5.44 11.47
N GLY A 72 6.15 -5.19 12.49
CA GLY A 72 6.30 -6.05 13.67
C GLY A 72 7.12 -7.33 13.42
N GLY A 73 7.58 -7.58 12.19
CA GLY A 73 8.43 -8.71 11.89
C GLY A 73 7.77 -10.07 12.15
N LEU A 74 8.55 -11.03 12.65
CA LEU A 74 8.05 -12.37 13.00
C LEU A 74 7.08 -12.34 14.19
N SER A 75 7.14 -11.28 15.04
CA SER A 75 6.23 -11.11 16.18
C SER A 75 4.79 -10.83 15.75
N ASN A 76 4.58 -10.44 14.51
CA ASN A 76 3.28 -10.30 13.87
C ASN A 76 2.98 -11.48 12.93
N ALA A 77 3.86 -11.76 11.99
CA ALA A 77 3.64 -12.76 10.94
C ALA A 77 3.36 -14.18 11.48
N ILE A 78 4.07 -14.63 12.51
CA ILE A 78 3.88 -15.97 13.08
C ILE A 78 2.56 -16.10 13.86
N PRO A 79 2.21 -15.14 14.75
CA PRO A 79 0.89 -15.16 15.39
C PRO A 79 -0.28 -15.08 14.40
N GLU A 80 -0.19 -14.27 13.34
CA GLU A 80 -1.23 -14.19 12.31
C GLU A 80 -1.39 -15.52 11.56
N LEU A 81 -0.28 -16.13 11.14
CA LEU A 81 -0.30 -17.47 10.55
C LEU A 81 -0.95 -18.50 11.49
N ALA A 82 -0.62 -18.47 12.78
CA ALA A 82 -1.20 -19.35 13.79
C ALA A 82 -2.71 -19.11 13.95
N LYS A 83 -3.15 -17.87 13.99
CA LYS A 83 -4.56 -17.48 14.07
C LYS A 83 -5.35 -17.97 12.86
N ASP A 84 -4.86 -17.70 11.65
CA ASP A 84 -5.54 -18.04 10.40
C ASP A 84 -5.63 -19.55 10.17
N SER A 85 -4.65 -20.30 10.69
CA SER A 85 -4.66 -21.76 10.68
C SER A 85 -5.47 -22.39 11.82
N GLU A 86 -5.98 -21.60 12.77
CA GLU A 86 -6.61 -22.03 14.03
C GLU A 86 -5.75 -22.97 14.88
N LEU A 87 -4.44 -22.86 14.75
CA LEU A 87 -3.44 -23.64 15.48
C LEU A 87 -2.61 -22.73 16.41
N GLY A 88 -1.90 -23.35 17.36
CA GLY A 88 -0.82 -22.67 18.08
C GLY A 88 0.53 -22.90 17.38
N VAL A 89 1.58 -22.28 17.92
CA VAL A 89 2.96 -22.44 17.44
C VAL A 89 3.95 -22.53 18.59
N TYR A 90 4.99 -23.35 18.37
CA TYR A 90 6.17 -23.40 19.21
C TYR A 90 7.39 -23.08 18.35
N ILE A 91 8.11 -22.02 18.70
CA ILE A 91 9.24 -21.46 17.93
C ILE A 91 10.49 -21.47 18.80
N GLU A 92 11.62 -21.83 18.20
CA GLU A 92 12.94 -21.78 18.81
C GLU A 92 13.71 -20.58 18.26
N LEU A 93 13.99 -19.60 19.12
CA LEU A 93 14.56 -18.30 18.73
C LEU A 93 15.92 -18.44 18.03
N SER A 94 16.79 -19.32 18.52
CA SER A 94 18.13 -19.54 17.94
C SER A 94 18.11 -20.13 16.53
N LYS A 95 16.98 -20.68 16.08
CA LYS A 95 16.81 -21.20 14.73
C LYS A 95 16.45 -20.14 13.71
N ILE A 96 16.08 -18.94 14.15
CA ILE A 96 15.75 -17.83 13.25
C ILE A 96 17.05 -17.32 12.62
N PRO A 97 17.14 -17.28 11.27
CA PRO A 97 18.32 -16.76 10.58
C PRO A 97 18.60 -15.31 11.00
N ASN A 98 19.84 -15.04 11.36
CA ASN A 98 20.28 -13.77 11.91
C ASN A 98 21.69 -13.43 11.38
N SER A 99 21.85 -12.25 10.79
CA SER A 99 23.11 -11.78 10.23
C SER A 99 24.05 -11.16 11.27
N ASP A 100 23.52 -10.77 12.43
CA ASP A 100 24.29 -10.13 13.51
C ASP A 100 24.04 -10.83 14.86
N LYS A 101 25.07 -11.48 15.36
CA LYS A 101 25.02 -12.23 16.64
C LYS A 101 24.85 -11.33 17.88
N SER A 102 24.99 -10.02 17.74
CA SER A 102 24.79 -9.06 18.83
C SER A 102 23.32 -8.71 19.04
N MET A 103 22.42 -9.07 18.10
CA MET A 103 20.99 -8.81 18.21
C MET A 103 20.38 -9.52 19.43
N SER A 104 19.62 -8.74 20.18
CA SER A 104 18.81 -9.24 21.29
C SER A 104 17.64 -10.11 20.82
N PRO A 105 17.04 -10.93 21.69
CA PRO A 105 15.81 -11.67 21.39
C PRO A 105 14.70 -10.82 20.80
N MET A 106 14.51 -9.59 21.30
CA MET A 106 13.51 -8.64 20.79
C MET A 106 13.82 -8.18 19.36
N GLU A 107 15.08 -7.82 19.10
CA GLU A 107 15.51 -7.38 17.76
C GLU A 107 15.39 -8.47 16.70
N ILE A 108 15.56 -9.74 17.10
CA ILE A 108 15.36 -10.88 16.19
C ILE A 108 13.86 -11.13 15.96
N TRP A 109 13.08 -11.13 17.05
CA TRP A 109 11.67 -11.49 17.00
C TRP A 109 10.78 -10.42 16.35
N SER A 110 11.03 -9.16 16.65
CA SER A 110 10.30 -8.00 16.09
C SER A 110 10.98 -7.39 14.88
N ASN A 111 11.94 -8.09 14.26
CA ASN A 111 12.72 -7.58 13.14
C ASN A 111 11.87 -7.41 11.89
N GLU A 112 11.84 -6.20 11.34
CA GLU A 112 11.08 -5.83 10.15
C GLU A 112 11.87 -5.93 8.84
N SER A 113 13.06 -6.55 8.83
CA SER A 113 13.77 -6.86 7.57
C SER A 113 12.87 -7.66 6.66
N GLN A 114 12.70 -7.23 5.43
CA GLN A 114 11.82 -7.84 4.44
C GLN A 114 12.56 -8.89 3.59
N GLU A 115 12.01 -9.27 2.43
CA GLU A 115 12.44 -10.43 1.64
C GLU A 115 12.39 -11.73 2.44
N ARG A 116 11.34 -11.84 3.30
CA ARG A 116 11.07 -12.99 4.15
C ARG A 116 9.61 -13.37 4.16
N TYR A 117 9.35 -14.67 4.30
CA TYR A 117 8.00 -15.22 4.45
C TYR A 117 7.99 -16.25 5.58
N VAL A 118 6.85 -16.37 6.24
CA VAL A 118 6.59 -17.47 7.18
C VAL A 118 5.67 -18.48 6.51
N LEU A 119 6.06 -19.74 6.50
CA LEU A 119 5.31 -20.82 5.87
C LEU A 119 4.96 -21.89 6.91
N ALA A 120 3.78 -22.51 6.76
CA ALA A 120 3.46 -23.79 7.38
C ALA A 120 3.49 -24.88 6.30
N ILE A 121 4.35 -25.87 6.45
CA ILE A 121 4.49 -26.97 5.50
C ILE A 121 4.23 -28.32 6.18
N HIS A 122 3.65 -29.26 5.45
CA HIS A 122 3.45 -30.61 5.99
C HIS A 122 4.80 -31.32 6.16
N GLN A 123 4.96 -32.03 7.26
CA GLN A 123 6.23 -32.70 7.60
C GLN A 123 6.70 -33.69 6.51
N ASP A 124 5.76 -34.35 5.84
CA ASP A 124 6.06 -35.29 4.75
C ASP A 124 6.67 -34.60 3.52
N ASN A 125 6.39 -33.30 3.34
CA ASN A 125 6.90 -32.49 2.23
C ASN A 125 8.29 -31.89 2.50
N LYS A 126 8.82 -32.05 3.73
CA LYS A 126 10.09 -31.42 4.15
C LYS A 126 11.22 -31.60 3.13
N LYS A 127 11.48 -32.86 2.73
CA LYS A 127 12.60 -33.18 1.83
C LYS A 127 12.44 -32.51 0.46
N SER A 128 11.24 -32.59 -0.12
CA SER A 128 10.96 -31.99 -1.42
C SER A 128 11.02 -30.46 -1.38
N PHE A 129 10.56 -29.86 -0.28
CA PHE A 129 10.70 -28.41 -0.03
C PHE A 129 12.18 -27.99 0.04
N GLU A 130 12.98 -28.72 0.82
CA GLU A 130 14.44 -28.47 0.95
C GLU A 130 15.16 -28.59 -0.41
N GLU A 131 14.77 -29.54 -1.25
CA GLU A 131 15.32 -29.69 -2.61
C GLU A 131 14.99 -28.50 -3.50
N ILE A 132 13.75 -27.96 -3.41
CA ILE A 132 13.36 -26.74 -4.13
C ILE A 132 14.17 -25.54 -3.64
N CYS A 133 14.25 -25.30 -2.33
CA CYS A 133 15.04 -24.20 -1.76
C CYS A 133 16.51 -24.27 -2.20
N LYS A 134 17.11 -25.46 -2.18
CA LYS A 134 18.49 -25.68 -2.63
C LYS A 134 18.65 -25.35 -4.12
N ARG A 135 17.71 -25.77 -4.96
CA ARG A 135 17.73 -25.50 -6.40
C ARG A 135 17.68 -24.00 -6.68
N GLU A 136 16.77 -23.28 -6.01
CA GLU A 136 16.61 -21.85 -6.18
C GLU A 136 17.63 -21.02 -5.40
N ARG A 137 18.53 -21.68 -4.62
CA ARG A 137 19.50 -21.03 -3.73
C ARG A 137 18.83 -20.05 -2.76
N CYS A 138 17.62 -20.38 -2.35
CA CYS A 138 16.85 -19.59 -1.40
C CYS A 138 17.16 -20.04 0.02
N GLU A 139 17.50 -19.12 0.89
CA GLU A 139 17.71 -19.38 2.30
C GLU A 139 16.39 -19.73 2.98
N TYR A 140 16.43 -20.63 3.94
CA TYR A 140 15.28 -21.01 4.76
C TYR A 140 15.74 -21.58 6.09
N ALA A 141 14.88 -21.53 7.08
CA ALA A 141 15.06 -22.22 8.35
C ALA A 141 13.75 -22.80 8.87
N ILE A 142 13.79 -24.04 9.35
CA ILE A 142 12.68 -24.63 10.11
C ILE A 142 12.84 -24.16 11.54
N VAL A 143 12.02 -23.17 11.93
CA VAL A 143 12.14 -22.46 13.21
C VAL A 143 11.27 -23.05 14.30
N GLY A 144 10.31 -23.91 13.95
CA GLY A 144 9.41 -24.51 14.93
C GLY A 144 8.35 -25.40 14.32
N VAL A 145 7.28 -25.60 15.06
CA VAL A 145 6.15 -26.45 14.69
C VAL A 145 4.83 -25.83 15.11
N THR A 146 3.76 -26.18 14.41
CA THR A 146 2.40 -25.86 14.87
C THR A 146 1.98 -26.78 16.00
N THR A 147 1.13 -26.28 16.90
CA THR A 147 0.61 -26.99 18.06
C THR A 147 -0.91 -26.94 18.11
N LYS A 148 -1.55 -27.70 18.98
CA LYS A 148 -3.00 -27.73 19.11
C LYS A 148 -3.55 -26.80 20.20
N ASP A 149 -2.68 -26.20 20.99
CA ASP A 149 -3.04 -25.46 22.20
C ASP A 149 -3.40 -23.98 21.98
N LYS A 150 -3.51 -23.55 20.73
CA LYS A 150 -3.87 -22.17 20.34
C LYS A 150 -3.10 -21.11 21.13
N SER A 151 -1.80 -21.32 21.29
CA SER A 151 -0.87 -20.40 21.95
C SER A 151 0.34 -20.11 21.06
N VAL A 152 0.97 -18.97 21.30
CA VAL A 152 2.28 -18.62 20.72
C VAL A 152 3.32 -18.80 21.80
N LYS A 153 4.27 -19.71 21.56
CA LYS A 153 5.41 -19.96 22.44
C LYS A 153 6.71 -19.75 21.70
N LEU A 154 7.48 -18.79 22.17
CA LEU A 154 8.84 -18.52 21.72
C LEU A 154 9.80 -18.98 22.81
N TYR A 155 10.63 -19.96 22.51
CA TYR A 155 11.65 -20.48 23.42
C TYR A 155 13.01 -19.89 23.07
N ASP A 156 13.67 -19.31 24.03
CA ASP A 156 15.05 -18.84 23.95
C ASP A 156 15.94 -19.89 24.65
N ASP A 157 16.61 -20.70 23.85
CA ASP A 157 17.49 -21.77 24.31
C ASP A 157 18.82 -21.25 24.88
N VAL A 158 19.19 -19.99 24.59
CA VAL A 158 20.39 -19.37 25.16
C VAL A 158 20.18 -18.99 26.63
N ASN A 159 19.01 -18.42 26.93
CA ASN A 159 18.65 -17.97 28.28
C ASN A 159 17.74 -18.96 29.03
N ASP A 160 17.40 -20.09 28.41
CA ASP A 160 16.50 -21.13 28.93
C ASP A 160 15.20 -20.58 29.49
N ASN A 161 14.53 -19.76 28.69
CA ASN A 161 13.27 -19.14 29.07
C ASN A 161 12.30 -18.99 27.89
N TYR A 162 11.09 -18.50 28.17
CA TYR A 162 10.06 -18.20 27.18
C TYR A 162 9.79 -16.69 27.15
N PRO A 163 10.44 -15.91 26.28
CA PRO A 163 10.14 -14.49 26.10
C PRO A 163 8.69 -14.23 25.70
N VAL A 164 8.07 -15.18 24.99
CA VAL A 164 6.65 -15.15 24.63
C VAL A 164 6.02 -16.50 24.98
N ASP A 165 5.00 -16.48 25.81
CA ASP A 165 4.11 -17.62 26.09
C ASP A 165 2.70 -17.08 26.38
N VAL A 166 1.92 -16.90 25.30
CA VAL A 166 0.62 -16.25 25.37
C VAL A 166 -0.44 -16.99 24.53
N PRO A 167 -1.68 -17.07 24.99
CA PRO A 167 -2.76 -17.61 24.18
C PRO A 167 -3.11 -16.66 23.02
N LEU A 168 -3.50 -17.20 21.86
CA LEU A 168 -3.93 -16.40 20.72
C LEU A 168 -5.11 -15.48 21.04
N SER A 169 -5.97 -15.88 21.96
CA SER A 169 -7.09 -15.05 22.43
C SER A 169 -6.64 -13.76 23.13
N MET A 170 -5.44 -13.72 23.69
CA MET A 170 -4.87 -12.51 24.27
C MET A 170 -4.35 -11.56 23.17
N LEU A 171 -3.81 -12.11 22.08
CA LEU A 171 -3.28 -11.31 20.97
C LEU A 171 -4.39 -10.82 20.02
N PHE A 172 -5.40 -11.65 19.78
CA PHE A 172 -6.47 -11.42 18.81
C PHE A 172 -7.87 -11.46 19.41
N GLY A 173 -7.98 -11.28 20.72
CA GLY A 173 -9.28 -11.19 21.41
C GLY A 173 -9.96 -9.85 21.14
N ASP A 174 -11.10 -9.65 21.84
CA ASP A 174 -11.84 -8.40 21.79
C ASP A 174 -10.97 -7.26 22.34
N LEU A 175 -10.43 -6.45 21.46
CA LEU A 175 -9.70 -5.25 21.85
C LEU A 175 -10.67 -4.23 22.45
N PRO A 176 -10.27 -3.49 23.50
CA PRO A 176 -11.09 -2.39 23.98
C PRO A 176 -11.31 -1.38 22.84
N ILE A 177 -12.56 -0.94 22.69
CA ILE A 177 -12.92 0.07 21.70
C ILE A 177 -12.16 1.35 22.03
N THR A 178 -11.31 1.80 21.12
CA THR A 178 -10.65 3.09 21.24
C THR A 178 -11.65 4.19 20.89
N GLU A 179 -12.04 4.99 21.88
CA GLU A 179 -12.86 6.18 21.65
C GLU A 179 -11.98 7.35 21.21
N MET A 180 -12.08 7.74 19.95
CA MET A 180 -11.51 9.01 19.48
C MET A 180 -12.54 10.11 19.67
N ARG A 181 -12.30 11.02 20.62
CA ARG A 181 -13.19 12.16 20.90
C ARG A 181 -12.75 13.34 20.06
N VAL A 182 -13.48 13.58 19.00
CA VAL A 182 -13.25 14.71 18.08
C VAL A 182 -14.24 15.82 18.43
N ASN A 183 -13.74 16.99 18.76
CA ASN A 183 -14.58 18.19 18.90
C ASN A 183 -15.00 18.67 17.51
N SER A 184 -16.23 19.17 17.39
CA SER A 184 -16.67 19.77 16.14
C SER A 184 -15.75 20.94 15.77
N TYR A 185 -15.09 20.81 14.65
CA TYR A 185 -14.25 21.88 14.08
C TYR A 185 -14.98 22.50 12.91
N LYS A 186 -15.13 23.82 12.95
CA LYS A 186 -15.63 24.56 11.81
C LYS A 186 -14.42 24.95 10.95
N ARG A 187 -14.24 24.29 9.82
CA ARG A 187 -13.22 24.70 8.85
C ARG A 187 -13.38 26.18 8.52
N LYS A 188 -12.26 26.89 8.39
CA LYS A 188 -12.28 28.32 8.08
C LYS A 188 -13.05 28.51 6.76
N ASP A 189 -14.19 29.23 6.84
CA ASP A 189 -14.84 29.71 5.64
C ASP A 189 -13.88 30.68 4.94
N PHE A 190 -13.36 30.29 3.80
CA PHE A 190 -12.62 31.22 2.95
C PHE A 190 -13.60 32.14 2.28
N LYS A 191 -13.34 33.47 2.34
CA LYS A 191 -14.00 34.39 1.41
C LYS A 191 -13.48 34.04 0.02
N GLU A 192 -14.42 33.83 -0.91
CA GLU A 192 -14.10 33.70 -2.32
C GLU A 192 -13.42 34.97 -2.77
N ASP A 193 -12.23 34.85 -3.36
CA ASP A 193 -11.59 36.00 -3.98
C ASP A 193 -12.42 36.39 -5.21
N ASP A 194 -12.68 37.69 -5.38
CA ASP A 194 -13.23 38.21 -6.64
C ASP A 194 -12.34 37.65 -7.76
N ALA A 195 -12.97 37.10 -8.81
CA ALA A 195 -12.26 36.47 -9.91
C ALA A 195 -11.18 37.43 -10.46
N GLU A 196 -9.98 37.32 -9.95
CA GLU A 196 -8.86 38.15 -10.40
C GLU A 196 -8.64 37.90 -11.89
N LYS A 197 -8.31 38.97 -12.60
CA LYS A 197 -7.93 38.89 -14.02
C LYS A 197 -6.59 38.14 -14.09
N PHE A 198 -6.63 36.86 -14.41
CA PHE A 198 -5.43 36.07 -14.66
C PHE A 198 -5.05 36.09 -16.15
N ASP A 199 -3.75 36.08 -16.43
CA ASP A 199 -3.28 35.88 -17.80
C ASP A 199 -3.37 34.38 -18.14
N LEU A 200 -4.25 34.02 -19.07
CA LEU A 200 -4.54 32.64 -19.43
C LEU A 200 -3.29 31.88 -19.86
N LYS A 201 -2.42 32.51 -20.68
CA LYS A 201 -1.21 31.83 -21.19
C LYS A 201 -0.22 31.54 -20.07
N SER A 202 0.04 32.50 -19.20
CA SER A 202 0.92 32.34 -18.04
C SER A 202 0.36 31.28 -17.08
N THR A 203 -0.93 31.32 -16.80
CA THR A 203 -1.59 30.38 -15.89
C THR A 203 -1.55 28.93 -16.43
N ILE A 204 -1.85 28.73 -17.71
CA ILE A 204 -1.72 27.40 -18.35
C ILE A 204 -0.26 26.90 -18.21
N THR A 205 0.71 27.77 -18.48
CA THR A 205 2.13 27.38 -18.36
C THR A 205 2.48 26.96 -16.92
N LYS A 206 2.05 27.72 -15.92
CA LYS A 206 2.27 27.39 -14.51
C LYS A 206 1.60 26.07 -14.12
N VAL A 207 0.35 25.83 -14.55
CA VAL A 207 -0.36 24.56 -14.30
C VAL A 207 0.37 23.39 -14.92
N LEU A 208 0.82 23.50 -16.18
CA LEU A 208 1.54 22.42 -16.87
C LEU A 208 2.95 22.15 -16.27
N GLN A 209 3.56 23.15 -15.67
CA GLN A 209 4.85 23.03 -15.00
C GLN A 209 4.74 22.63 -13.52
N HIS A 210 3.54 22.65 -12.97
CA HIS A 210 3.33 22.29 -11.57
C HIS A 210 3.76 20.84 -11.31
N PRO A 211 4.47 20.53 -10.21
CA PRO A 211 4.98 19.17 -9.94
C PRO A 211 3.92 18.07 -9.99
N THR A 212 2.69 18.36 -9.58
CA THR A 212 1.56 17.41 -9.64
C THR A 212 1.11 17.12 -11.08
N VAL A 213 1.28 18.05 -12.01
CA VAL A 213 0.80 17.94 -13.40
C VAL A 213 1.93 17.59 -14.38
N ALA A 214 3.14 18.09 -14.13
CA ALA A 214 4.29 17.91 -15.00
C ALA A 214 4.66 16.43 -15.22
N SER A 215 5.41 16.16 -16.28
CA SER A 215 5.84 14.80 -16.64
C SER A 215 6.57 14.09 -15.49
N LYS A 216 6.20 12.85 -15.25
CA LYS A 216 6.84 11.92 -14.29
C LYS A 216 7.71 10.87 -14.99
N SER A 217 8.09 11.10 -16.26
CA SER A 217 8.86 10.14 -17.04
C SER A 217 10.14 9.68 -16.35
N PHE A 218 10.79 10.56 -15.58
CA PHE A 218 11.99 10.22 -14.81
C PHE A 218 11.70 9.15 -13.73
N LEU A 219 10.56 9.17 -13.06
CA LEU A 219 10.19 8.15 -12.07
C LEU A 219 9.98 6.78 -12.72
N ILE A 220 9.34 6.75 -13.88
CA ILE A 220 9.10 5.51 -14.64
C ILE A 220 10.39 4.92 -15.20
N THR A 221 11.36 5.75 -15.57
CA THR A 221 12.63 5.32 -16.17
C THR A 221 13.73 4.98 -15.17
N ILE A 222 13.65 5.49 -13.92
CA ILE A 222 14.61 5.19 -12.87
C ILE A 222 14.33 3.82 -12.23
N GLY A 223 13.04 3.52 -11.95
CA GLY A 223 12.61 2.26 -11.36
C GLY A 223 12.33 1.17 -12.40
N ASP A 224 11.78 0.06 -11.93
CA ASP A 224 11.34 -1.03 -12.78
C ASP A 224 10.11 -0.62 -13.59
N ARG A 225 10.30 -0.43 -14.88
CA ARG A 225 9.22 -0.05 -15.78
C ARG A 225 8.18 -1.15 -15.95
N THR A 226 8.66 -2.39 -16.03
CA THR A 226 7.82 -3.57 -16.16
C THR A 226 8.34 -4.69 -15.28
N VAL A 227 7.42 -5.43 -14.65
CA VAL A 227 7.74 -6.56 -13.79
C VAL A 227 7.03 -7.81 -14.31
N GLY A 228 7.72 -8.97 -14.31
CA GLY A 228 7.15 -10.26 -14.68
C GLY A 228 6.93 -10.47 -16.17
N GLY A 229 7.09 -9.48 -17.03
CA GLY A 229 7.00 -9.61 -18.50
C GLY A 229 5.58 -9.83 -19.05
N MET A 230 4.55 -9.76 -18.23
CA MET A 230 3.14 -9.97 -18.64
C MET A 230 2.38 -8.65 -18.82
N VAL A 231 3.05 -7.56 -19.10
CA VAL A 231 2.43 -6.27 -19.37
C VAL A 231 1.76 -6.29 -20.74
N ALA A 232 0.45 -6.07 -20.79
CA ALA A 232 -0.30 -5.98 -22.06
C ALA A 232 -0.26 -4.56 -22.63
N ARG A 233 -0.19 -3.53 -21.78
CA ARG A 233 -0.01 -2.13 -22.15
C ARG A 233 1.01 -1.47 -21.23
N ASP A 234 2.00 -0.87 -21.84
CA ASP A 234 3.05 -0.11 -21.15
C ASP A 234 2.51 1.24 -20.67
N GLN A 235 3.18 1.87 -19.70
CA GLN A 235 2.88 3.21 -19.22
C GLN A 235 2.93 4.24 -20.34
N PHE A 236 3.91 4.13 -21.22
CA PHE A 236 4.04 4.96 -22.42
C PHE A 236 3.52 4.20 -23.64
N VAL A 237 2.68 4.84 -24.41
CA VAL A 237 2.06 4.25 -25.62
C VAL A 237 2.50 4.94 -26.90
N GLY A 238 2.20 4.30 -28.01
CA GLY A 238 2.56 4.78 -29.35
C GLY A 238 4.03 4.55 -29.72
N PRO A 239 4.38 4.78 -30.99
CA PRO A 239 5.72 4.48 -31.53
C PRO A 239 6.83 5.36 -30.92
N TYR A 240 6.48 6.55 -30.44
CA TYR A 240 7.41 7.48 -29.81
C TYR A 240 7.40 7.41 -28.28
N GLN A 241 6.54 6.58 -27.69
CA GLN A 241 6.44 6.39 -26.23
C GLN A 241 6.29 7.71 -25.44
N VAL A 242 5.41 8.60 -25.89
CA VAL A 242 5.17 9.90 -25.27
C VAL A 242 3.83 9.96 -24.53
N PRO A 243 2.68 9.54 -25.11
CA PRO A 243 1.41 9.54 -24.37
C PRO A 243 1.46 8.57 -23.20
N VAL A 244 0.92 8.98 -22.05
CA VAL A 244 0.91 8.19 -20.83
C VAL A 244 -0.46 7.55 -20.65
N SER A 245 -0.48 6.25 -20.36
CA SER A 245 -1.69 5.52 -20.01
C SER A 245 -2.09 5.79 -18.55
N ASP A 246 -3.40 5.96 -18.30
CA ASP A 246 -3.94 6.20 -16.96
C ASP A 246 -4.27 4.91 -16.20
N TYR A 247 -4.05 3.76 -16.83
CA TYR A 247 -4.26 2.44 -16.25
C TYR A 247 -3.08 1.52 -16.56
N SER A 248 -2.89 0.51 -15.71
CA SER A 248 -2.02 -0.64 -15.97
C SER A 248 -2.87 -1.81 -16.47
N LEU A 249 -2.40 -2.53 -17.47
CA LEU A 249 -3.08 -3.69 -18.01
C LEU A 249 -2.10 -4.85 -18.17
N SER A 250 -2.35 -5.94 -17.46
CA SER A 250 -1.49 -7.13 -17.45
C SER A 250 -2.23 -8.37 -17.92
N LEU A 251 -1.46 -9.31 -18.48
CA LEU A 251 -1.93 -10.64 -18.88
C LEU A 251 -1.95 -11.57 -17.65
N ARG A 252 -2.91 -12.46 -17.60
CA ARG A 252 -2.96 -13.52 -16.60
C ARG A 252 -1.93 -14.62 -16.86
N SER A 253 -1.58 -14.86 -18.12
CA SER A 253 -0.56 -15.84 -18.50
C SER A 253 -0.05 -15.55 -19.91
N PHE A 254 1.07 -16.15 -20.30
CA PHE A 254 1.62 -16.04 -21.65
C PHE A 254 0.79 -16.75 -22.74
N THR A 255 -0.19 -17.54 -22.37
CA THR A 255 -1.04 -18.33 -23.30
C THR A 255 -2.50 -17.88 -23.30
N SER A 256 -2.85 -16.84 -22.57
CA SER A 256 -4.21 -16.31 -22.48
C SER A 256 -4.24 -14.83 -22.86
N ASN A 257 -5.37 -14.39 -23.43
CA ASN A 257 -5.65 -12.97 -23.63
C ASN A 257 -6.42 -12.35 -22.46
N SER A 258 -6.82 -13.14 -21.47
CA SER A 258 -7.42 -12.59 -20.25
C SER A 258 -6.37 -11.97 -19.34
N GLY A 259 -6.79 -10.99 -18.56
CA GLY A 259 -5.89 -10.26 -17.69
C GLY A 259 -6.60 -9.51 -16.60
N GLU A 260 -5.95 -8.47 -16.13
CA GLU A 260 -6.48 -7.55 -15.13
C GLU A 260 -6.08 -6.12 -15.43
N VAL A 261 -6.94 -5.19 -15.06
CA VAL A 261 -6.69 -3.76 -15.13
C VAL A 261 -6.58 -3.20 -13.71
N LEU A 262 -5.60 -2.30 -13.51
CA LEU A 262 -5.42 -1.52 -12.29
C LEU A 262 -5.36 -0.04 -12.64
N SER A 263 -5.91 0.77 -11.74
CA SER A 263 -5.86 2.23 -11.83
C SER A 263 -5.84 2.85 -10.44
N ILE A 264 -5.34 4.07 -10.34
CA ILE A 264 -5.17 4.77 -9.06
C ILE A 264 -5.89 6.10 -9.13
N GLY A 265 -6.42 6.53 -7.98
CA GLY A 265 -6.94 7.87 -7.78
C GLY A 265 -6.57 8.40 -6.40
N GLU A 266 -6.27 9.71 -6.36
CA GLU A 266 -5.96 10.44 -5.12
C GLU A 266 -6.27 11.93 -5.28
N LYS A 267 -6.70 12.59 -4.22
CA LYS A 267 -6.98 14.04 -4.23
C LYS A 267 -6.68 14.70 -2.86
N PRO A 268 -5.43 14.61 -2.35
CA PRO A 268 -5.13 15.09 -1.00
C PRO A 268 -5.34 16.59 -0.81
N THR A 269 -5.10 17.43 -1.82
CA THR A 269 -5.29 18.88 -1.73
C THR A 269 -6.76 19.28 -1.52
N LEU A 270 -7.71 18.47 -1.96
CA LEU A 270 -9.12 18.69 -1.70
C LEU A 270 -9.47 18.47 -0.23
N ALA A 271 -8.75 17.59 0.48
CA ALA A 271 -9.02 17.29 1.88
C ALA A 271 -8.80 18.50 2.80
N LEU A 272 -7.96 19.46 2.42
CA LEU A 272 -7.79 20.71 3.15
C LEU A 272 -9.08 21.51 3.28
N SER A 273 -9.96 21.40 2.30
CA SER A 273 -11.24 22.11 2.26
C SER A 273 -12.42 21.17 2.53
N ASN A 274 -12.40 19.97 1.95
CA ASN A 274 -13.48 18.99 2.04
C ASN A 274 -12.96 17.55 1.94
N PRO A 275 -12.65 16.88 3.08
CA PRO A 275 -12.17 15.50 3.09
C PRO A 275 -13.14 14.50 2.46
N ALA A 276 -14.44 14.71 2.62
CA ALA A 276 -15.45 13.85 2.03
C ALA A 276 -15.41 13.91 0.49
N ALA A 277 -15.28 15.12 -0.08
CA ALA A 277 -15.12 15.31 -1.53
C ALA A 277 -13.79 14.71 -2.01
N SER A 278 -12.70 14.89 -1.25
CA SER A 278 -11.39 14.30 -1.57
C SER A 278 -11.50 12.80 -1.82
N MET A 279 -12.15 12.05 -0.92
CA MET A 279 -12.27 10.60 -1.04
C MET A 279 -13.24 10.15 -2.13
N ARG A 280 -14.35 10.87 -2.34
CA ARG A 280 -15.25 10.59 -3.47
C ARG A 280 -14.55 10.83 -4.81
N MET A 281 -13.81 11.91 -4.91
CA MET A 281 -13.05 12.25 -6.12
C MET A 281 -11.88 11.28 -6.36
N ALA A 282 -11.24 10.77 -5.31
CA ALA A 282 -10.21 9.74 -5.44
C ALA A 282 -10.77 8.44 -6.05
N LEU A 283 -11.92 7.97 -5.55
CA LEU A 283 -12.61 6.82 -6.16
C LEU A 283 -13.04 7.10 -7.61
N ALA A 284 -13.62 8.28 -7.87
CA ALA A 284 -14.03 8.66 -9.22
C ALA A 284 -12.86 8.69 -10.20
N GLU A 285 -11.70 9.20 -9.78
CA GLU A 285 -10.50 9.21 -10.60
C GLU A 285 -10.04 7.79 -10.91
N ALA A 286 -9.94 6.90 -9.92
CA ALA A 286 -9.58 5.51 -10.14
C ALA A 286 -10.51 4.83 -11.15
N LEU A 287 -11.83 5.00 -11.00
CA LEU A 287 -12.82 4.40 -11.90
C LEU A 287 -12.79 5.01 -13.32
N THR A 288 -12.57 6.31 -13.44
CA THR A 288 -12.49 6.98 -14.76
C THR A 288 -11.18 6.67 -15.47
N ASN A 289 -10.08 6.55 -14.74
CA ASN A 289 -8.81 6.09 -15.30
C ASN A 289 -8.90 4.68 -15.88
N MET A 290 -9.72 3.81 -15.29
CA MET A 290 -9.99 2.45 -15.78
C MET A 290 -10.88 2.42 -17.02
N ALA A 291 -11.60 3.47 -17.36
CA ALA A 291 -12.62 3.50 -18.41
C ALA A 291 -12.11 3.20 -19.83
N GLY A 292 -10.80 3.25 -20.04
CA GLY A 292 -10.17 2.83 -21.29
C GLY A 292 -10.20 1.32 -21.55
N VAL A 293 -10.60 0.48 -20.56
CA VAL A 293 -10.61 -0.98 -20.63
C VAL A 293 -12.02 -1.52 -20.46
N VAL A 294 -12.37 -2.53 -21.26
CA VAL A 294 -13.69 -3.17 -21.16
C VAL A 294 -13.70 -4.14 -19.97
N ILE A 295 -14.49 -3.79 -18.96
CA ILE A 295 -14.78 -4.64 -17.80
C ILE A 295 -16.23 -5.07 -17.80
N LYS A 296 -16.59 -6.12 -17.04
CA LYS A 296 -17.97 -6.66 -16.99
C LYS A 296 -18.98 -5.76 -16.30
N GLY A 297 -18.50 -4.83 -15.46
CA GLY A 297 -19.34 -3.90 -14.71
C GLY A 297 -18.66 -3.45 -13.42
N LEU A 298 -19.15 -2.40 -12.79
CA LEU A 298 -18.57 -1.83 -11.55
C LEU A 298 -18.61 -2.81 -10.38
N ASN A 299 -19.60 -3.69 -10.32
CA ASN A 299 -19.69 -4.74 -9.29
C ASN A 299 -18.58 -5.81 -9.38
N ASN A 300 -17.78 -5.82 -10.45
CA ASN A 300 -16.58 -6.64 -10.57
C ASN A 300 -15.30 -5.88 -10.19
N VAL A 301 -15.41 -4.60 -9.85
CA VAL A 301 -14.28 -3.80 -9.40
C VAL A 301 -14.06 -4.05 -7.90
N GLN A 302 -12.83 -4.35 -7.55
CA GLN A 302 -12.37 -4.37 -6.18
C GLN A 302 -11.41 -3.21 -5.95
N VAL A 303 -11.40 -2.70 -4.74
CA VAL A 303 -10.62 -1.53 -4.38
C VAL A 303 -9.75 -1.82 -3.16
N SER A 304 -8.51 -1.39 -3.20
CA SER A 304 -7.67 -1.21 -2.01
C SER A 304 -7.68 0.27 -1.63
N ALA A 305 -7.99 0.58 -0.37
CA ALA A 305 -7.99 1.95 0.13
C ALA A 305 -6.86 2.14 1.16
N ASN A 306 -5.89 2.98 0.82
CA ASN A 306 -4.78 3.34 1.70
C ASN A 306 -5.01 4.72 2.30
N TRP A 307 -4.88 4.82 3.61
CA TRP A 307 -5.18 6.00 4.41
C TRP A 307 -3.91 6.53 5.05
N MET A 308 -3.62 7.81 4.86
CA MET A 308 -2.56 8.53 5.54
C MET A 308 -3.16 9.73 6.26
N ALA A 309 -2.94 9.82 7.57
CA ALA A 309 -3.45 10.91 8.41
C ALA A 309 -2.53 11.13 9.61
N ALA A 310 -2.57 12.33 10.18
CA ALA A 310 -1.90 12.64 11.44
C ALA A 310 -2.84 12.45 12.62
N SER A 311 -3.07 11.22 13.04
CA SER A 311 -3.96 10.91 14.16
C SER A 311 -3.49 11.56 15.45
N GLY A 312 -4.47 11.95 16.29
CA GLY A 312 -4.25 12.73 17.51
C GLY A 312 -4.30 14.25 17.30
N GLU A 313 -4.38 14.71 16.05
CA GLU A 313 -4.69 16.10 15.71
C GLU A 313 -6.20 16.19 15.43
N ASN A 314 -6.93 16.99 16.20
CA ASN A 314 -8.40 17.03 16.15
C ASN A 314 -8.98 17.27 14.75
N GLU A 315 -8.33 18.10 13.95
CA GLU A 315 -8.78 18.42 12.58
C GLU A 315 -8.59 17.24 11.64
N GLU A 316 -7.47 16.52 11.77
CA GLU A 316 -7.13 15.38 10.93
C GLU A 316 -7.94 14.12 11.31
N ASP A 317 -8.23 13.92 12.60
CA ASP A 317 -9.11 12.85 13.06
C ASP A 317 -10.54 13.02 12.51
N LEU A 318 -11.05 14.27 12.51
CA LEU A 318 -12.33 14.59 11.88
C LEU A 318 -12.30 14.39 10.37
N ALA A 319 -11.22 14.83 9.72
CA ALA A 319 -11.04 14.67 8.28
C ALA A 319 -11.01 13.17 7.88
N LEU A 320 -10.30 12.35 8.65
CA LEU A 320 -10.27 10.90 8.45
C LEU A 320 -11.67 10.29 8.54
N ARG A 321 -12.43 10.62 9.59
CA ARG A 321 -13.80 10.14 9.76
C ARG A 321 -14.70 10.53 8.59
N GLU A 322 -14.70 11.81 8.20
CA GLU A 322 -15.52 12.31 7.09
C GLU A 322 -15.15 11.64 5.77
N GLY A 323 -13.85 11.43 5.52
CA GLY A 323 -13.35 10.72 4.35
C GLY A 323 -13.81 9.27 4.29
N VAL A 324 -13.67 8.53 5.40
CA VAL A 324 -14.11 7.13 5.50
C VAL A 324 -15.61 6.99 5.29
N GLU A 325 -16.42 7.82 5.94
CA GLU A 325 -17.89 7.82 5.77
C GLU A 325 -18.30 8.10 4.31
N ALA A 326 -17.63 9.05 3.66
CA ALA A 326 -17.91 9.42 2.28
C ALA A 326 -17.54 8.30 1.29
N LEU A 327 -16.34 7.71 1.44
CA LEU A 327 -15.89 6.61 0.60
C LEU A 327 -16.80 5.38 0.77
N SER A 328 -17.15 5.03 2.01
CA SER A 328 -18.06 3.92 2.30
C SER A 328 -19.41 4.10 1.62
N LYS A 329 -20.04 5.28 1.74
CA LYS A 329 -21.35 5.54 1.13
C LYS A 329 -21.32 5.43 -0.38
N ILE A 330 -20.34 6.06 -1.05
CA ILE A 330 -20.27 6.03 -2.51
C ILE A 330 -19.93 4.64 -3.03
N SER A 331 -19.07 3.88 -2.35
CA SER A 331 -18.73 2.50 -2.73
C SER A 331 -19.94 1.58 -2.65
N ILE A 332 -20.78 1.72 -1.61
CA ILE A 332 -22.04 0.98 -1.49
C ILE A 332 -23.01 1.34 -2.63
N ASN A 333 -23.14 2.63 -2.93
CA ASN A 333 -24.04 3.10 -4.00
C ASN A 333 -23.62 2.63 -5.39
N LEU A 334 -22.30 2.48 -5.62
CA LEU A 334 -21.73 2.01 -6.89
C LEU A 334 -21.55 0.48 -6.93
N GLU A 335 -21.87 -0.23 -5.85
CA GLU A 335 -21.65 -1.67 -5.69
C GLU A 335 -20.16 -2.06 -5.88
N VAL A 336 -19.25 -1.17 -5.50
CA VAL A 336 -17.80 -1.40 -5.56
C VAL A 336 -17.31 -1.91 -4.21
N SER A 337 -16.62 -3.05 -4.20
CA SER A 337 -16.11 -3.67 -2.98
C SER A 337 -14.75 -3.09 -2.56
N ILE A 338 -14.55 -2.89 -1.24
CA ILE A 338 -13.25 -2.50 -0.64
C ILE A 338 -12.83 -3.61 0.33
N PRO A 339 -12.29 -4.73 -0.16
CA PRO A 339 -11.94 -5.87 0.69
C PRO A 339 -10.67 -5.66 1.51
N VAL A 340 -9.78 -4.77 1.08
CA VAL A 340 -8.48 -4.53 1.70
C VAL A 340 -8.14 -3.06 1.76
N GLY A 341 -7.24 -2.72 2.66
CA GLY A 341 -6.68 -1.40 2.80
C GLY A 341 -5.57 -1.40 3.84
N LYS A 342 -4.96 -0.25 4.00
CA LYS A 342 -3.91 -0.05 4.99
C LYS A 342 -3.98 1.39 5.50
N ASP A 343 -3.46 1.64 6.69
CA ASP A 343 -3.32 2.98 7.24
C ASP A 343 -1.89 3.32 7.65
N SER A 344 -1.61 4.61 7.68
CA SER A 344 -0.42 5.22 8.27
C SER A 344 -0.90 6.48 9.01
N LEU A 345 -1.09 6.37 10.33
CA LEU A 345 -1.77 7.40 11.11
C LEU A 345 -0.80 8.36 11.83
N SER A 346 0.50 8.23 11.62
CA SER A 346 1.54 9.08 12.22
C SER A 346 2.14 10.11 11.24
N MET A 347 1.31 10.64 10.33
CA MET A 347 1.78 11.51 9.24
C MET A 347 2.06 12.95 9.69
N LYS A 348 2.98 13.09 10.63
CA LYS A 348 3.50 14.36 11.13
C LYS A 348 4.99 14.27 11.38
N THR A 349 5.69 15.38 11.18
CA THR A 349 7.11 15.51 11.49
C THR A 349 7.29 16.65 12.50
N LYS A 350 8.07 16.39 13.54
CA LYS A 350 8.44 17.35 14.56
C LYS A 350 9.93 17.54 14.56
N TRP A 351 10.40 18.78 14.74
CA TRP A 351 11.82 19.10 14.91
C TRP A 351 11.98 20.34 15.78
N SER A 352 13.19 20.55 16.27
CA SER A 352 13.54 21.77 17.00
C SER A 352 14.47 22.59 16.14
N ASP A 353 14.21 23.90 16.02
CA ASP A 353 15.05 24.87 15.35
C ASP A 353 15.25 26.09 16.26
N ASP A 354 16.50 26.40 16.58
CA ASP A 354 16.87 27.47 17.53
C ASP A 354 16.07 27.44 18.85
N GLY A 355 15.76 26.23 19.36
CA GLY A 355 15.01 26.06 20.60
C GLY A 355 13.47 26.20 20.46
N ASN A 356 12.97 26.37 19.25
CA ASN A 356 11.54 26.37 18.94
C ASN A 356 11.13 24.99 18.43
N GLU A 357 10.09 24.41 19.04
CA GLU A 357 9.45 23.20 18.54
C GLU A 357 8.62 23.53 17.30
N LEU A 358 8.93 22.89 16.18
CA LEU A 358 8.24 23.03 14.92
C LEU A 358 7.56 21.71 14.53
N GLN A 359 6.44 21.80 13.84
CA GLN A 359 5.68 20.62 13.37
C GLN A 359 5.10 20.88 11.99
N VAL A 360 5.18 19.89 11.14
CA VAL A 360 4.41 19.78 9.88
C VAL A 360 3.49 18.60 9.98
N THR A 361 2.24 18.81 9.60
CA THR A 361 1.18 17.80 9.60
C THR A 361 0.70 17.60 8.16
N SER A 362 0.68 16.37 7.68
CA SER A 362 0.11 16.04 6.37
C SER A 362 -1.42 16.11 6.44
N PRO A 363 -2.09 16.68 5.45
CA PRO A 363 -3.54 16.55 5.34
C PRO A 363 -3.95 15.10 5.11
N LEU A 364 -5.21 14.77 5.41
CA LEU A 364 -5.77 13.48 5.03
C LEU A 364 -5.45 13.18 3.57
N SER A 365 -4.80 12.06 3.33
CA SER A 365 -4.49 11.56 2.01
C SER A 365 -5.04 10.14 1.88
N GLY A 366 -5.94 9.94 0.93
CA GLY A 366 -6.48 8.62 0.61
C GLY A 366 -6.07 8.23 -0.80
N VAL A 367 -5.38 7.10 -0.92
CA VAL A 367 -5.02 6.51 -2.22
C VAL A 367 -5.92 5.31 -2.47
N VAL A 368 -6.68 5.40 -3.54
CA VAL A 368 -7.64 4.38 -3.97
C VAL A 368 -7.08 3.65 -5.19
N THR A 369 -6.81 2.37 -5.06
CA THR A 369 -6.40 1.52 -6.17
C THR A 369 -7.56 0.63 -6.56
N ALA A 370 -8.08 0.81 -7.77
CA ALA A 370 -9.14 -0.01 -8.34
C ALA A 370 -8.55 -1.10 -9.23
N MET A 371 -9.11 -2.30 -9.16
CA MET A 371 -8.70 -3.44 -9.95
C MET A 371 -9.93 -4.23 -10.46
N ALA A 372 -9.84 -4.75 -11.67
CA ALA A 372 -10.90 -5.57 -12.24
C ALA A 372 -10.36 -6.63 -13.22
N PRO A 373 -11.00 -7.81 -13.31
CA PRO A 373 -10.66 -8.81 -14.31
C PRO A 373 -11.10 -8.36 -15.71
N VAL A 374 -10.27 -8.70 -16.70
CA VAL A 374 -10.47 -8.38 -18.12
C VAL A 374 -10.49 -9.66 -18.93
N ASP A 375 -11.51 -9.85 -19.73
CA ASP A 375 -11.65 -11.07 -20.57
C ASP A 375 -10.67 -11.04 -21.76
N ASP A 376 -10.43 -9.89 -22.37
CA ASP A 376 -9.51 -9.72 -23.48
C ASP A 376 -8.76 -8.38 -23.39
N VAL A 377 -7.49 -8.44 -23.01
CA VAL A 377 -6.62 -7.27 -22.86
C VAL A 377 -6.35 -6.50 -24.17
N ARG A 378 -6.66 -7.09 -25.32
CA ARG A 378 -6.51 -6.44 -26.62
C ARG A 378 -7.58 -5.41 -26.89
N VAL A 379 -8.72 -5.51 -26.20
CA VAL A 379 -9.87 -4.59 -26.32
C VAL A 379 -9.70 -3.46 -25.28
N CYS A 380 -8.86 -2.49 -25.60
CA CYS A 380 -8.64 -1.33 -24.76
C CYS A 380 -8.37 -0.09 -25.61
N ALA A 381 -8.76 1.07 -25.10
CA ALA A 381 -8.42 2.37 -25.65
C ALA A 381 -7.11 2.87 -25.05
N THR A 382 -6.30 3.55 -25.83
CA THR A 382 -5.09 4.22 -25.40
C THR A 382 -5.21 5.73 -25.66
N PRO A 383 -4.37 6.57 -25.04
CA PRO A 383 -4.38 8.02 -25.34
C PRO A 383 -3.87 8.38 -26.73
N GLU A 384 -3.43 7.42 -27.54
CA GLU A 384 -3.06 7.62 -28.92
C GLU A 384 -4.32 7.69 -29.80
N LEU A 385 -4.50 8.80 -30.51
CA LEU A 385 -5.65 8.98 -31.39
C LEU A 385 -5.48 8.16 -32.68
N ASN A 386 -6.54 7.46 -33.08
CA ASN A 386 -6.59 6.84 -34.40
C ASN A 386 -6.82 7.92 -35.47
N ILE A 387 -5.82 8.16 -36.30
CA ILE A 387 -5.87 9.14 -37.38
C ILE A 387 -6.27 8.54 -38.75
N GLU A 388 -6.41 7.22 -38.82
CA GLU A 388 -6.79 6.53 -40.07
C GLU A 388 -8.30 6.49 -40.27
N GLU A 389 -9.07 6.74 -39.22
CA GLU A 389 -10.54 6.79 -39.21
C GLU A 389 -11.06 8.14 -38.74
N GLU A 390 -12.27 8.47 -39.14
CA GLU A 390 -12.96 9.66 -38.64
C GLU A 390 -13.24 9.51 -37.15
N THR A 391 -12.61 10.36 -36.33
CA THR A 391 -12.67 10.30 -34.85
C THR A 391 -13.31 11.55 -34.29
N ALA A 392 -14.28 11.40 -33.38
CA ALA A 392 -14.88 12.48 -32.63
C ALA A 392 -14.38 12.49 -31.18
N LEU A 393 -14.05 13.67 -30.68
CA LEU A 393 -13.68 13.88 -29.28
C LEU A 393 -14.90 14.39 -28.50
N PHE A 394 -15.23 13.72 -27.40
CA PHE A 394 -16.31 14.11 -26.52
C PHE A 394 -15.76 14.56 -25.17
N LEU A 395 -16.24 15.70 -24.68
CA LEU A 395 -16.02 16.15 -23.31
C LEU A 395 -17.27 15.84 -22.48
N ILE A 396 -17.13 14.89 -21.54
CA ILE A 396 -18.19 14.56 -20.60
C ILE A 396 -18.00 15.40 -19.33
N LYS A 397 -18.99 16.20 -18.99
CA LYS A 397 -19.02 16.98 -17.76
C LYS A 397 -20.04 16.37 -16.80
N LEU A 398 -19.63 16.08 -15.57
CA LEU A 398 -20.50 15.52 -14.54
C LEU A 398 -21.36 16.59 -13.87
N ASN A 399 -20.97 17.87 -13.94
CA ASN A 399 -21.79 19.01 -13.49
C ASN A 399 -21.41 20.30 -14.25
N ASP A 400 -22.25 21.35 -14.14
CA ASP A 400 -22.05 22.63 -14.81
C ASP A 400 -21.33 23.68 -13.93
N LYS A 401 -21.00 23.37 -12.68
CA LYS A 401 -20.35 24.29 -11.76
C LYS A 401 -18.82 24.20 -11.88
N ASN A 402 -18.17 25.36 -11.92
CA ASN A 402 -16.70 25.45 -11.81
C ASN A 402 -16.34 25.46 -10.34
N ARG A 403 -15.99 24.30 -9.80
CA ARG A 403 -15.53 24.11 -8.43
C ARG A 403 -14.01 24.04 -8.43
N LEU A 404 -13.32 25.02 -7.87
CA LEU A 404 -11.88 25.21 -8.03
C LEU A 404 -11.08 25.12 -6.72
N ALA A 405 -11.75 25.01 -5.56
CA ALA A 405 -11.05 24.89 -4.28
C ALA A 405 -10.17 23.62 -4.23
N GLY A 406 -8.92 23.78 -3.83
CA GLY A 406 -7.94 22.68 -3.78
C GLY A 406 -7.45 22.20 -5.16
N SER A 407 -7.78 22.91 -6.24
CA SER A 407 -7.24 22.63 -7.58
C SER A 407 -5.86 23.23 -7.77
N ILE A 408 -5.08 22.67 -8.69
CA ILE A 408 -3.79 23.25 -9.10
C ILE A 408 -3.95 24.64 -9.66
N PHE A 409 -5.10 24.94 -10.28
CA PHE A 409 -5.41 26.29 -10.74
C PHE A 409 -5.47 27.27 -9.55
N SER A 410 -6.16 26.92 -8.47
CA SER A 410 -6.21 27.77 -7.28
C SER A 410 -4.84 27.97 -6.63
N GLU A 411 -3.99 26.94 -6.67
CA GLU A 411 -2.64 26.99 -6.12
C GLU A 411 -1.71 27.93 -6.93
N VAL A 412 -1.66 27.76 -8.26
CA VAL A 412 -0.79 28.56 -9.12
C VAL A 412 -1.23 30.02 -9.29
N THR A 413 -2.52 30.31 -9.01
CA THR A 413 -3.07 31.66 -9.02
C THR A 413 -3.10 32.29 -7.62
N GLU A 414 -2.77 31.52 -6.57
CA GLU A 414 -2.87 31.91 -5.16
C GLU A 414 -4.29 32.39 -4.76
N SER A 415 -5.29 31.94 -5.53
CA SER A 415 -6.67 32.36 -5.36
C SER A 415 -7.45 31.38 -4.50
N LYS A 416 -8.32 31.91 -3.65
CA LYS A 416 -9.16 31.12 -2.74
C LYS A 416 -10.53 30.93 -3.34
N TYR A 417 -10.94 29.68 -3.48
CA TYR A 417 -12.27 29.30 -3.94
C TYR A 417 -13.02 28.57 -2.83
N LYS A 418 -14.33 28.71 -2.81
CA LYS A 418 -15.18 28.11 -1.77
C LYS A 418 -15.58 26.68 -2.11
N ASP A 419 -15.95 26.45 -3.36
CA ASP A 419 -16.55 25.19 -3.77
C ASP A 419 -15.46 24.19 -4.21
N THR A 420 -15.40 23.06 -3.51
CA THR A 420 -14.48 21.96 -3.80
C THR A 420 -15.05 21.09 -4.93
N PRO A 421 -14.23 20.65 -5.90
CA PRO A 421 -14.62 19.61 -6.85
C PRO A 421 -15.17 18.40 -6.11
N ASP A 422 -16.33 17.91 -6.56
CA ASP A 422 -17.02 16.79 -5.95
C ASP A 422 -17.91 16.09 -6.96
N ILE A 423 -18.17 14.81 -6.77
CA ILE A 423 -19.22 14.06 -7.40
C ILE A 423 -20.40 14.05 -6.43
N ASP A 424 -21.49 14.68 -6.80
CA ASP A 424 -22.69 14.66 -5.99
C ASP A 424 -23.25 13.23 -6.00
N SER A 425 -23.48 12.69 -4.81
CA SER A 425 -24.02 11.35 -4.58
C SER A 425 -25.49 11.27 -4.93
#